data_a4dea0dbfb6a573432702d413d4ee8bf
#
_entry.id   a4dea0dbfb6a573432702d413d4ee8bf
#
_cell.length_a   1.000
_cell.length_b   1.000
_cell.length_c   1.000
_cell.angle_alpha   90.00
_cell.angle_beta   90.00
_cell.angle_gamma   90.00
#
_symmetry.space_group_name_H-M   'P 1'
#
loop_
_entity.id
_entity.type
_entity.pdbx_description
1 polymer ?
#
loop_
_entity_poly.entity_id
_entity_poly.type
_entity_poly.pdbx_seq_one_letter_code
_entity_poly.pdbx_strand_id
1 'polypeptide(L)'
;MQLLGRYYRQENRVGVNYEDISPNMINALIATEDARYYSHTGIDFKSLIRAIAKLGKAGGGSTITQQLAKQLWSPRANNIFERALQKPIEWVIATKLERLYSKEEILTMYLNQFDFLYNAVGIKSAAQVYFSTTPDKLTI
;
A
#
# COMPACT_ATOMS: atom_id res chain seq x y z
N MET A 1 -8.88 -17.15 -4.53
CA MET A 1 -9.55 -16.39 -5.59
C MET A 1 -11.01 -16.10 -5.29
N GLN A 2 -11.75 -17.08 -4.79
CA GLN A 2 -13.15 -16.85 -4.41
C GLN A 2 -13.30 -15.84 -3.28
N LEU A 3 -12.38 -15.84 -2.32
CA LEU A 3 -12.37 -14.86 -1.23
C LEU A 3 -12.18 -13.44 -1.74
N LEU A 4 -11.31 -13.26 -2.73
CA LEU A 4 -11.09 -11.96 -3.35
C LEU A 4 -12.33 -11.50 -4.10
N GLY A 5 -13.02 -12.40 -4.79
CA GLY A 5 -14.25 -12.06 -5.50
C GLY A 5 -15.36 -11.59 -4.56
N ARG A 6 -15.54 -12.25 -3.42
CA ARG A 6 -16.50 -11.81 -2.40
C ARG A 6 -16.11 -10.47 -1.80
N TYR A 7 -14.84 -10.28 -1.54
CA TYR A 7 -14.30 -9.06 -0.97
C TYR A 7 -14.55 -7.86 -1.89
N TYR A 8 -14.29 -8.02 -3.18
CA TYR A 8 -14.55 -6.99 -4.17
C TYR A 8 -16.02 -6.60 -4.25
N ARG A 9 -16.90 -7.57 -4.16
CA ARG A 9 -18.34 -7.29 -4.19
C ARG A 9 -18.81 -6.47 -2.99
N GLN A 10 -18.24 -6.72 -1.81
CA GLN A 10 -18.64 -6.02 -0.59
C GLN A 10 -18.10 -4.60 -0.52
N GLU A 11 -16.93 -4.36 -1.10
CA GLU A 11 -16.21 -3.11 -0.93
C GLU A 11 -16.05 -2.30 -2.21
N ASN A 12 -16.79 -2.63 -3.26
CA ASN A 12 -16.72 -1.93 -4.54
C ASN A 12 -15.29 -1.81 -5.07
N ARG A 13 -14.53 -2.91 -5.01
CA ARG A 13 -13.17 -2.97 -5.51
C ARG A 13 -13.15 -3.48 -6.95
N VAL A 14 -12.56 -2.71 -7.83
CA VAL A 14 -12.36 -3.10 -9.23
C VAL A 14 -10.89 -3.06 -9.53
N GLY A 15 -10.27 -4.23 -9.75
CA GLY A 15 -8.84 -4.35 -9.97
C GLY A 15 -8.39 -3.80 -11.31
N VAL A 16 -7.16 -3.30 -11.35
CA VAL A 16 -6.46 -2.89 -12.57
C VAL A 16 -5.12 -3.58 -12.62
N ASN A 17 -4.54 -3.66 -13.81
CA ASN A 17 -3.17 -4.12 -14.01
C ASN A 17 -2.19 -2.95 -13.91
N TYR A 18 -0.92 -3.25 -13.69
CA TYR A 18 0.11 -2.21 -13.57
C TYR A 18 0.16 -1.28 -14.79
N GLU A 19 0.01 -1.85 -15.98
CA GLU A 19 0.05 -1.10 -17.24
C GLU A 19 -1.09 -0.11 -17.37
N ASP A 20 -2.16 -0.31 -16.62
CA ASP A 20 -3.34 0.56 -16.63
C ASP A 20 -3.27 1.70 -15.63
N ILE A 21 -2.14 1.84 -14.92
CA ILE A 21 -1.94 2.89 -13.92
C ILE A 21 -1.02 3.96 -14.50
N SER A 22 -1.40 5.23 -14.32
CA SER A 22 -0.58 6.35 -14.77
C SER A 22 0.81 6.32 -14.12
N PRO A 23 1.91 6.47 -14.87
CA PRO A 23 3.24 6.62 -14.29
C PRO A 23 3.33 7.77 -13.28
N ASN A 24 2.58 8.83 -13.49
CA ASN A 24 2.54 9.96 -12.55
C ASN A 24 2.00 9.53 -11.18
N MET A 25 0.98 8.67 -11.17
CA MET A 25 0.43 8.15 -9.91
C MET A 25 1.46 7.27 -9.19
N ILE A 26 2.14 6.40 -9.91
CA ILE A 26 3.19 5.55 -9.35
C ILE A 26 4.31 6.40 -8.74
N ASN A 27 4.78 7.40 -9.48
CA ASN A 27 5.86 8.27 -9.02
C ASN A 27 5.44 9.09 -7.80
N ALA A 28 4.23 9.60 -7.79
CA ALA A 28 3.71 10.36 -6.66
C ALA A 28 3.59 9.48 -5.41
N LEU A 29 3.09 8.27 -5.57
CA LEU A 29 2.98 7.30 -4.47
C LEU A 29 4.34 6.98 -3.85
N ILE A 30 5.32 6.65 -4.69
CA ILE A 30 6.66 6.31 -4.23
C ILE A 30 7.31 7.51 -3.55
N ALA A 31 7.22 8.70 -4.14
CA ALA A 31 7.81 9.90 -3.56
C ALA A 31 7.20 10.26 -2.20
N THR A 32 5.91 10.01 -2.03
CA THR A 32 5.17 10.39 -0.83
C THR A 32 5.32 9.35 0.28
N GLU A 33 5.18 8.08 -0.04
CA GLU A 33 5.06 7.01 0.95
C GLU A 33 6.35 6.25 1.18
N ASP A 34 7.17 6.10 0.15
CA ASP A 34 8.33 5.21 0.22
C ASP A 34 9.37 5.57 -0.85
N ALA A 35 10.08 6.66 -0.62
CA ALA A 35 11.00 7.23 -1.62
C ALA A 35 12.09 6.25 -2.10
N ARG A 36 12.43 5.25 -1.28
CA ARG A 36 13.44 4.23 -1.61
C ARG A 36 12.81 2.88 -1.93
N TYR A 37 11.59 2.89 -2.42
CA TYR A 37 10.83 1.66 -2.69
C TYR A 37 11.62 0.63 -3.50
N TYR A 38 12.29 1.06 -4.55
CA TYR A 38 13.05 0.14 -5.42
C TYR A 38 14.38 -0.31 -4.83
N SER A 39 14.79 0.26 -3.70
CA SER A 39 16.10 0.00 -3.09
C SER A 39 16.07 -0.95 -1.90
N HIS A 40 14.90 -1.23 -1.34
CA HIS A 40 14.78 -2.14 -0.20
C HIS A 40 14.01 -3.41 -0.56
N THR A 41 14.00 -4.37 0.35
CA THR A 41 13.35 -5.68 0.18
C THR A 41 12.21 -5.87 1.18
N GLY A 42 11.39 -4.85 1.38
CA GLY A 42 10.22 -4.86 2.26
C GLY A 42 10.36 -4.01 3.50
N ILE A 43 11.58 -3.80 3.98
CA ILE A 43 11.88 -2.96 5.14
C ILE A 43 12.94 -1.94 4.73
N ASP A 44 12.66 -0.67 4.99
CA ASP A 44 13.62 0.41 4.77
C ASP A 44 14.26 0.78 6.10
N PHE A 45 15.39 0.14 6.41
CA PHE A 45 16.06 0.32 7.68
C PHE A 45 16.54 1.75 7.92
N LYS A 46 16.93 2.48 6.87
CA LYS A 46 17.34 3.87 7.01
C LYS A 46 16.18 4.75 7.45
N SER A 47 15.01 4.58 6.85
CA SER A 47 13.82 5.31 7.26
C SER A 47 13.36 4.91 8.66
N LEU A 48 13.47 3.63 9.01
CA LEU A 48 13.11 3.14 10.32
C LEU A 48 13.99 3.76 11.40
N ILE A 49 15.31 3.76 11.19
CA ILE A 49 16.25 4.36 12.14
C ILE A 49 15.97 5.85 12.28
N ARG A 50 15.73 6.55 11.19
CA ARG A 50 15.40 7.98 11.23
C ARG A 50 14.11 8.25 12.00
N ALA A 51 13.08 7.43 11.81
CA ALA A 51 11.82 7.56 12.52
C ALA A 51 12.00 7.35 14.02
N ILE A 52 12.78 6.37 14.40
CA ILE A 52 13.10 6.08 15.82
C ILE A 52 13.89 7.23 16.43
N ALA A 53 14.95 7.70 15.73
CA ALA A 53 15.80 8.78 16.22
C ALA A 53 15.05 10.08 16.45
N LYS A 54 14.03 10.34 15.64
CA LYS A 54 13.19 11.53 15.76
C LYS A 54 11.90 11.29 16.53
N LEU A 55 11.79 10.17 17.22
CA LEU A 55 10.62 9.79 18.03
C LEU A 55 9.31 9.90 17.27
N GLY A 56 9.32 9.51 15.99
CA GLY A 56 8.13 9.55 15.14
C GLY A 56 7.78 10.90 14.55
N LYS A 57 8.53 11.96 14.84
CA LYS A 57 8.24 13.31 14.37
C LYS A 57 8.57 13.52 12.89
N ALA A 58 9.38 12.64 12.30
CA ALA A 58 9.82 12.76 10.91
C ALA A 58 9.00 11.91 9.93
N GLY A 59 7.78 11.53 10.32
CA GLY A 59 6.94 10.64 9.54
C GLY A 59 7.22 9.18 9.82
N GLY A 60 6.41 8.30 9.25
CA GLY A 60 6.53 6.87 9.48
C GLY A 60 7.72 6.23 8.78
N GLY A 61 8.22 5.14 9.35
CA GLY A 61 9.25 4.31 8.74
C GLY A 61 8.68 3.13 7.95
N SER A 62 7.38 3.07 7.74
CA SER A 62 6.72 1.97 7.07
C SER A 62 6.83 2.09 5.55
N THR A 63 7.18 0.97 4.90
CA THR A 63 7.26 0.90 3.45
C THR A 63 5.87 0.64 2.84
N ILE A 64 5.75 0.80 1.53
CA ILE A 64 4.55 0.42 0.78
C ILE A 64 4.23 -1.06 1.01
N THR A 65 5.25 -1.92 0.97
CA THR A 65 5.06 -3.36 1.17
C THR A 65 4.58 -3.68 2.59
N GLN A 66 5.08 -2.99 3.60
CA GLN A 66 4.59 -3.14 4.98
C GLN A 66 3.14 -2.68 5.11
N GLN A 67 2.77 -1.59 4.45
CA GLN A 67 1.40 -1.10 4.46
C GLN A 67 0.46 -2.10 3.77
N LEU A 68 0.89 -2.71 2.67
CA LEU A 68 0.14 -3.76 2.00
C LEU A 68 -0.02 -4.99 2.92
N ALA A 69 1.04 -5.41 3.58
CA ALA A 69 0.99 -6.53 4.53
C ALA A 69 -0.04 -6.27 5.63
N LYS A 70 -0.07 -5.07 6.15
CA LYS A 70 -1.06 -4.65 7.14
C LYS A 70 -2.48 -4.76 6.60
N GLN A 71 -2.72 -4.27 5.40
CA GLN A 71 -4.05 -4.32 4.79
C GLN A 71 -4.53 -5.74 4.52
N LEU A 72 -3.61 -6.62 4.14
CA LEU A 72 -3.96 -8.00 3.80
C LEU A 72 -4.17 -8.88 5.02
N TRP A 73 -3.51 -8.58 6.13
CA TRP A 73 -3.49 -9.51 7.25
C TRP A 73 -3.82 -8.90 8.61
N SER A 74 -3.35 -7.69 8.91
CA SER A 74 -3.40 -7.20 10.29
C SER A 74 -4.81 -7.06 10.83
N PRO A 75 -5.13 -7.70 11.97
CA PRO A 75 -6.36 -7.41 12.66
C PRO A 75 -6.35 -5.99 13.23
N ARG A 76 -7.53 -5.45 13.50
CA ARG A 76 -7.64 -4.11 14.07
C ARG A 76 -7.05 -4.12 15.49
N ALA A 77 -6.06 -3.26 15.71
CA ALA A 77 -5.47 -3.08 17.03
C ALA A 77 -6.36 -2.15 17.87
N ASN A 78 -6.54 -2.49 19.14
CA ASN A 78 -7.39 -1.73 20.07
C ASN A 78 -6.60 -0.64 20.81
N ASN A 79 -5.27 -0.76 20.85
CA ASN A 79 -4.42 0.20 21.52
C ASN A 79 -3.01 0.22 20.90
N ILE A 80 -2.18 1.15 21.38
CA ILE A 80 -0.81 1.32 20.87
C ILE A 80 0.06 0.09 21.15
N PHE A 81 -0.17 -0.58 22.29
CA PHE A 81 0.60 -1.76 22.67
C PHE A 81 0.35 -2.93 21.70
N GLU A 82 -0.92 -3.21 21.39
CA GLU A 82 -1.27 -4.24 20.41
C GLU A 82 -0.73 -3.90 19.03
N ARG A 83 -0.77 -2.63 18.66
CA ARG A 83 -0.25 -2.16 17.39
C ARG A 83 1.26 -2.42 17.28
N ALA A 84 2.00 -2.17 18.37
CA ALA A 84 3.43 -2.43 18.42
C ALA A 84 3.75 -3.92 18.29
N LEU A 85 2.93 -4.80 18.87
CA LEU A 85 3.12 -6.25 18.77
C LEU A 85 2.84 -6.78 17.36
N GLN A 86 2.03 -6.09 16.55
CA GLN A 86 1.75 -6.49 15.17
C GLN A 86 2.89 -6.15 14.20
N LYS A 87 3.71 -5.16 14.52
CA LYS A 87 4.77 -4.68 13.63
C LYS A 87 5.75 -5.77 13.18
N PRO A 88 6.31 -6.60 14.06
CA PRO A 88 7.24 -7.66 13.63
C PRO A 88 6.59 -8.64 12.65
N ILE A 89 5.32 -8.94 12.80
CA ILE A 89 4.59 -9.85 11.91
C ILE A 89 4.41 -9.18 10.55
N GLU A 90 4.06 -7.91 10.52
CA GLU A 90 3.97 -7.15 9.27
C GLU A 90 5.30 -7.14 8.51
N TRP A 91 6.42 -7.02 9.23
CA TRP A 91 7.75 -7.06 8.63
C TRP A 91 8.04 -8.42 7.97
N VAL A 92 7.70 -9.52 8.66
CA VAL A 92 7.86 -10.87 8.10
C VAL A 92 7.01 -11.04 6.84
N ILE A 93 5.77 -10.62 6.87
CA ILE A 93 4.86 -10.71 5.72
C ILE A 93 5.36 -9.85 4.57
N ALA A 94 5.80 -8.62 4.85
CA ALA A 94 6.35 -7.73 3.84
C ALA A 94 7.56 -8.35 3.14
N THR A 95 8.46 -8.96 3.89
CA THR A 95 9.64 -9.64 3.33
C THR A 95 9.22 -10.81 2.44
N LYS A 96 8.22 -11.58 2.84
CA LYS A 96 7.69 -12.67 2.03
C LYS A 96 7.04 -12.16 0.75
N LEU A 97 6.29 -11.07 0.81
CA LEU A 97 5.68 -10.46 -0.36
C LEU A 97 6.74 -10.07 -1.38
N GLU A 98 7.84 -9.48 -0.93
CA GLU A 98 8.94 -9.08 -1.81
C GLU A 98 9.67 -10.27 -2.45
N ARG A 99 9.58 -11.46 -1.84
CA ARG A 99 10.13 -12.67 -2.42
C ARG A 99 9.21 -13.31 -3.45
N LEU A 100 7.90 -13.16 -3.26
CA LEU A 100 6.89 -13.82 -4.09
C LEU A 100 6.43 -12.97 -5.27
N TYR A 101 6.50 -11.65 -5.14
CA TYR A 101 5.95 -10.72 -6.12
C TYR A 101 6.98 -9.68 -6.53
N SER A 102 6.87 -9.19 -7.76
CA SER A 102 7.71 -8.10 -8.24
C SER A 102 7.31 -6.78 -7.58
N LYS A 103 8.18 -5.77 -7.69
CA LYS A 103 7.89 -4.42 -7.20
C LYS A 103 6.63 -3.86 -7.86
N GLU A 104 6.45 -4.10 -9.15
CA GLU A 104 5.28 -3.65 -9.92
C GLU A 104 4.01 -4.36 -9.46
N GLU A 105 4.09 -5.66 -9.20
CA GLU A 105 2.96 -6.42 -8.68
C GLU A 105 2.53 -5.93 -7.30
N ILE A 106 3.49 -5.61 -6.43
CA ILE A 106 3.22 -5.09 -5.09
C ILE A 106 2.54 -3.71 -5.18
N LEU A 107 3.03 -2.82 -6.05
CA LEU A 107 2.39 -1.53 -6.28
C LEU A 107 0.96 -1.69 -6.77
N THR A 108 0.73 -2.61 -7.67
CA THR A 108 -0.60 -2.89 -8.21
C THR A 108 -1.53 -3.38 -7.11
N MET A 109 -1.09 -4.33 -6.29
CA MET A 109 -1.87 -4.83 -5.16
C MET A 109 -2.16 -3.72 -4.15
N TYR A 110 -1.18 -2.89 -3.84
CA TYR A 110 -1.34 -1.78 -2.91
C TYR A 110 -2.43 -0.81 -3.39
N LEU A 111 -2.35 -0.39 -4.65
CA LEU A 111 -3.32 0.56 -5.20
C LEU A 111 -4.72 -0.04 -5.35
N ASN A 112 -4.81 -1.34 -5.62
CA ASN A 112 -6.10 -2.01 -5.68
C ASN A 112 -6.73 -2.20 -4.30
N GLN A 113 -5.93 -2.25 -3.25
CA GLN A 113 -6.40 -2.43 -1.87
C GLN A 113 -6.61 -1.11 -1.13
N PHE A 114 -6.01 -0.02 -1.60
CA PHE A 114 -6.04 1.25 -0.87
C PHE A 114 -7.47 1.78 -0.75
N ASP A 115 -7.81 2.21 0.46
CA ASP A 115 -9.14 2.77 0.74
C ASP A 115 -9.12 4.28 0.52
N PHE A 116 -9.70 4.68 -0.58
CA PHE A 116 -9.97 6.08 -0.86
C PHE A 116 -11.33 6.45 -0.27
N LEU A 117 -11.53 7.73 0.05
CA LEU A 117 -12.77 8.20 0.66
C LEU A 117 -13.99 7.95 -0.27
N TYR A 118 -15.19 8.04 0.28
CA TYR A 118 -16.47 7.86 -0.43
C TYR A 118 -16.65 6.46 -1.03
N ASN A 119 -16.17 5.44 -0.32
CA ASN A 119 -16.25 4.04 -0.74
C ASN A 119 -15.54 3.73 -2.06
N ALA A 120 -14.61 4.59 -2.46
CA ALA A 120 -13.77 4.34 -3.63
C ALA A 120 -12.55 3.54 -3.19
N VAL A 121 -12.67 2.21 -3.16
CA VAL A 121 -11.57 1.32 -2.80
C VAL A 121 -10.82 0.91 -4.05
N GLY A 122 -9.52 1.18 -4.08
CA GLY A 122 -8.65 0.90 -5.22
C GLY A 122 -8.56 2.08 -6.19
N ILE A 123 -7.46 2.11 -6.93
CA ILE A 123 -7.15 3.24 -7.81
C ILE A 123 -8.15 3.40 -8.96
N LYS A 124 -8.69 2.31 -9.47
CA LYS A 124 -9.66 2.39 -10.56
C LYS A 124 -10.94 3.08 -10.10
N SER A 125 -11.47 2.69 -8.96
CA SER A 125 -12.67 3.30 -8.39
C SER A 125 -12.41 4.77 -8.03
N ALA A 126 -11.26 5.08 -7.46
CA ALA A 126 -10.90 6.45 -7.11
C ALA A 126 -10.79 7.34 -8.36
N ALA A 127 -10.15 6.87 -9.42
CA ALA A 127 -10.03 7.62 -10.67
C ALA A 127 -11.42 7.93 -11.25
N GLN A 128 -12.33 6.98 -11.19
CA GLN A 128 -13.67 7.15 -11.70
C GLN A 128 -14.53 8.06 -10.82
N VAL A 129 -14.46 7.91 -9.49
CA VAL A 129 -15.26 8.67 -8.55
C VAL A 129 -14.82 10.13 -8.51
N TYR A 130 -13.51 10.38 -8.41
CA TYR A 130 -12.99 11.74 -8.23
C TYR A 130 -12.74 12.49 -9.54
N PHE A 131 -12.36 11.79 -10.60
CA PHE A 131 -11.89 12.43 -11.83
C PHE A 131 -12.63 11.98 -13.07
N SER A 132 -13.59 11.05 -12.94
CA SER A 132 -14.37 10.50 -14.07
C SER A 132 -13.47 9.98 -15.20
N THR A 133 -12.36 9.32 -14.83
CA THR A 133 -11.37 8.82 -15.80
C THR A 133 -10.86 7.44 -15.39
N THR A 134 -9.87 6.96 -16.09
CA THR A 134 -9.19 5.69 -15.78
C THR A 134 -7.80 5.95 -15.22
N PRO A 135 -7.19 4.99 -14.47
CA PRO A 135 -5.92 5.24 -13.79
C PRO A 135 -4.75 5.59 -14.72
N ASP A 136 -4.77 5.11 -15.96
CA ASP A 136 -3.72 5.40 -16.94
C ASP A 136 -3.73 6.85 -17.43
N LYS A 137 -4.85 7.55 -17.27
CA LYS A 137 -5.04 8.92 -17.73
C LYS A 137 -4.90 9.96 -16.62
N LEU A 138 -4.57 9.53 -15.42
CA LEU A 138 -4.36 10.45 -14.31
C LEU A 138 -3.12 11.31 -14.55
N THR A 139 -3.27 12.62 -14.33
CA THR A 139 -2.19 13.60 -14.42
C THR A 139 -1.95 14.22 -13.05
N ILE A 140 -0.76 14.73 -12.85
CA ILE A 140 -0.42 15.44 -11.62
C ILE A 140 -0.93 16.87 -11.68
#